data_89598f77edd06a13997ca0e813364c51
#
_entry.id   89598f77edd06a13997ca0e813364c51
#
_cell.length_a   1.000
_cell.length_b   1.000
_cell.length_c   1.000
_cell.angle_alpha   90.00
_cell.angle_beta   90.00
_cell.angle_gamma   90.00
#
_symmetry.space_group_name_H-M   'P 1'
#
loop_
_entity.id
_entity.type
_entity.pdbx_description
1 polymer ?
#
loop_
_entity_poly.entity_id
_entity_poly.type
_entity_poly.pdbx_seq_one_letter_code
_entity_poly.pdbx_strand_id
1 'polypeptide(L)'
;KDKIMSTKKFILPESEMPTAWYNIVADMPTKPMPCLDPQTKQPVTFESMSRIFGEELVRQVLSTERFIEIPAEVQELYKIWRPTPVVRAYNLERMLDTPAKIYFKNESVSPAGSHKPNTAIPQAYYNAKQGIKYLATETGGGQRGSAMSLACQYFNLDLRVYMVKVSCEQKPYRKLLMNAWGANVIPSPSTTTKCGRDILAAGPNCSGNLGIAISEAVESALEHGDSTRYCLGS
;
A
#
# COMPACT_ATOMS: atom_id res chain seq x y z
N LYS A 1 -12.13 12.98 -45.67
CA LYS A 1 -12.48 13.73 -44.44
C LYS A 1 -11.41 13.33 -43.41
N ASP A 2 -10.43 14.19 -43.19
CA ASP A 2 -9.37 14.00 -42.20
C ASP A 2 -10.03 13.85 -40.82
N LYS A 3 -9.96 12.62 -40.28
CA LYS A 3 -10.31 12.40 -38.90
C LYS A 3 -9.23 13.10 -38.08
N ILE A 4 -9.54 14.31 -37.58
CA ILE A 4 -8.74 14.93 -36.51
C ILE A 4 -8.60 13.87 -35.42
N MET A 5 -7.38 13.32 -35.27
CA MET A 5 -7.11 12.35 -34.22
C MET A 5 -7.28 13.04 -32.89
N SER A 6 -8.36 12.72 -32.20
CA SER A 6 -8.60 13.27 -30.85
C SER A 6 -7.47 12.83 -29.91
N THR A 7 -7.09 13.70 -29.00
CA THR A 7 -6.03 13.45 -28.03
C THR A 7 -6.27 12.13 -27.30
N LYS A 8 -5.27 11.26 -27.33
CA LYS A 8 -5.34 9.94 -26.72
C LYS A 8 -4.78 9.90 -25.29
N LYS A 9 -3.74 10.69 -25.02
CA LYS A 9 -3.05 10.72 -23.73
C LYS A 9 -3.05 12.12 -23.14
N PHE A 10 -3.43 12.23 -21.87
CA PHE A 10 -3.52 13.47 -21.11
C PHE A 10 -2.57 13.36 -19.92
N ILE A 11 -1.73 14.38 -19.72
CA ILE A 11 -0.82 14.50 -18.57
C ILE A 11 -1.00 15.94 -18.07
N LEU A 12 -1.25 16.08 -16.78
CA LEU A 12 -1.28 17.38 -16.11
C LEU A 12 0.17 17.90 -15.93
N PRO A 13 0.38 19.22 -15.87
CA PRO A 13 1.65 19.77 -15.43
C PRO A 13 1.89 19.51 -13.94
N GLU A 14 3.14 19.47 -13.50
CA GLU A 14 3.50 19.26 -12.10
C GLU A 14 2.89 20.32 -11.16
N SER A 15 2.68 21.55 -11.65
CA SER A 15 2.05 22.61 -10.89
C SER A 15 0.60 22.34 -10.48
N GLU A 16 -0.06 21.37 -11.12
CA GLU A 16 -1.41 20.92 -10.77
C GLU A 16 -1.43 19.69 -9.85
N MET A 17 -0.28 19.24 -9.38
CA MET A 17 -0.23 18.16 -8.39
C MET A 17 -0.86 18.63 -7.07
N PRO A 18 -1.68 17.77 -6.41
CA PRO A 18 -2.27 18.13 -5.14
C PRO A 18 -1.21 18.28 -4.06
N THR A 19 -1.35 19.31 -3.23
CA THR A 19 -0.51 19.58 -2.05
C THR A 19 -1.13 19.04 -0.75
N ALA A 20 -2.37 18.53 -0.83
CA ALA A 20 -3.07 17.94 0.30
C ALA A 20 -3.85 16.70 -0.13
N TRP A 21 -4.03 15.76 0.78
CA TRP A 21 -4.97 14.66 0.64
C TRP A 21 -6.37 15.13 1.03
N TYR A 22 -7.36 14.77 0.23
CA TYR A 22 -8.75 15.02 0.54
C TYR A 22 -9.31 13.89 1.42
N ASN A 23 -9.82 14.28 2.58
CA ASN A 23 -10.47 13.37 3.52
C ASN A 23 -11.98 13.38 3.28
N ILE A 24 -12.47 12.36 2.58
CA ILE A 24 -13.89 12.21 2.24
C ILE A 24 -14.81 12.18 3.49
N VAL A 25 -14.29 11.73 4.63
CA VAL A 25 -15.06 11.64 5.90
C VAL A 25 -15.60 13.00 6.31
N ALA A 26 -14.89 14.09 5.99
CA ALA A 26 -15.38 15.46 6.28
C ALA A 26 -16.73 15.77 5.61
N ASP A 27 -16.96 15.23 4.41
CA ASP A 27 -18.13 15.52 3.56
C ASP A 27 -19.14 14.36 3.50
N MET A 28 -18.89 13.26 4.19
CA MET A 28 -19.85 12.15 4.24
C MET A 28 -21.09 12.56 5.07
N PRO A 29 -22.31 12.36 4.52
CA PRO A 29 -23.56 12.64 5.26
C PRO A 29 -23.72 11.75 6.49
N THR A 30 -23.24 10.51 6.40
CA THR A 30 -23.17 9.58 7.53
C THR A 30 -21.73 9.21 7.75
N LYS A 31 -21.20 9.51 8.94
CA LYS A 31 -19.82 9.17 9.31
C LYS A 31 -19.65 7.66 9.40
N PRO A 32 -18.48 7.11 9.03
CA PRO A 32 -18.21 5.68 9.20
C PRO A 32 -18.25 5.29 10.68
N MET A 33 -18.69 4.06 10.92
CA MET A 33 -18.61 3.47 12.26
C MET A 33 -17.13 3.33 12.68
N PRO A 34 -16.80 3.51 13.96
CA PRO A 34 -15.45 3.26 14.44
C PRO A 34 -15.09 1.77 14.28
N CYS A 35 -13.80 1.51 14.06
CA CYS A 35 -13.29 0.14 14.11
C CYS A 35 -13.52 -0.45 15.50
N LEU A 36 -13.98 -1.70 15.56
CA LEU A 36 -14.23 -2.39 16.81
C LEU A 36 -13.13 -3.42 17.11
N ASP A 37 -12.73 -3.49 18.34
CA ASP A 37 -11.87 -4.56 18.84
C ASP A 37 -12.60 -5.91 18.68
N PRO A 38 -11.95 -6.93 18.07
CA PRO A 38 -12.61 -8.20 17.76
C PRO A 38 -13.04 -9.00 19.00
N GLN A 39 -12.38 -8.78 20.14
CA GLN A 39 -12.66 -9.50 21.38
C GLN A 39 -13.70 -8.77 22.24
N THR A 40 -13.47 -7.48 22.49
CA THR A 40 -14.32 -6.69 23.38
C THR A 40 -15.55 -6.10 22.71
N LYS A 41 -15.54 -6.01 21.35
CA LYS A 41 -16.57 -5.34 20.53
C LYS A 41 -16.74 -3.85 20.85
N GLN A 42 -15.79 -3.27 21.57
CA GLN A 42 -15.74 -1.84 21.83
C GLN A 42 -14.93 -1.11 20.76
N PRO A 43 -15.17 0.19 20.55
CA PRO A 43 -14.33 0.99 19.66
C PRO A 43 -12.85 0.89 20.05
N VAL A 44 -11.98 0.68 19.05
CA VAL A 44 -10.53 0.68 19.28
C VAL A 44 -10.05 2.06 19.67
N THR A 45 -9.10 2.13 20.61
CA THR A 45 -8.51 3.39 21.06
C THR A 45 -7.34 3.81 20.18
N PHE A 46 -6.98 5.10 20.24
CA PHE A 46 -5.78 5.62 19.60
C PHE A 46 -4.53 4.83 20.01
N GLU A 47 -4.38 4.55 21.32
CA GLU A 47 -3.24 3.83 21.89
C GLU A 47 -3.16 2.40 21.37
N SER A 48 -4.29 1.69 21.30
CA SER A 48 -4.32 0.31 20.79
C SER A 48 -3.97 0.24 19.31
N MET A 49 -4.44 1.19 18.50
CA MET A 49 -4.09 1.29 17.09
C MET A 49 -2.62 1.68 16.88
N SER A 50 -2.08 2.59 17.69
CA SER A 50 -0.71 3.09 17.57
C SER A 50 0.36 2.06 17.94
N ARG A 51 -0.02 0.96 18.60
CA ARG A 51 0.86 -0.21 18.79
C ARG A 51 1.11 -0.97 17.49
N ILE A 52 0.16 -0.93 16.57
CA ILE A 52 0.20 -1.65 15.30
C ILE A 52 0.67 -0.72 14.18
N PHE A 53 0.12 0.49 14.11
CA PHE A 53 0.39 1.48 13.06
C PHE A 53 1.19 2.66 13.59
N GLY A 54 1.79 3.45 12.70
CA GLY A 54 2.41 4.73 13.06
C GLY A 54 1.37 5.71 13.61
N GLU A 55 1.72 6.44 14.67
CA GLU A 55 0.79 7.34 15.38
C GLU A 55 0.16 8.40 14.47
N GLU A 56 0.96 9.02 13.60
CA GLU A 56 0.44 10.03 12.69
C GLU A 56 -0.55 9.45 11.67
N LEU A 57 -0.33 8.21 11.23
CA LEU A 57 -1.28 7.51 10.37
C LEU A 57 -2.60 7.25 11.09
N VAL A 58 -2.55 6.91 12.37
CA VAL A 58 -3.76 6.75 13.20
C VAL A 58 -4.48 8.09 13.38
N ARG A 59 -3.75 9.20 13.64
CA ARG A 59 -4.36 10.53 13.71
C ARG A 59 -5.09 10.89 12.42
N GLN A 60 -4.47 10.62 11.26
CA GLN A 60 -5.09 10.90 9.96
C GLN A 60 -6.34 10.06 9.71
N VAL A 61 -6.33 8.77 10.09
CA VAL A 61 -7.53 7.90 9.99
C VAL A 61 -8.68 8.41 10.85
N LEU A 62 -8.38 8.97 12.02
CA LEU A 62 -9.38 9.51 12.96
C LEU A 62 -9.71 10.98 12.69
N SER A 63 -9.02 11.65 11.77
CA SER A 63 -9.20 13.07 11.48
C SER A 63 -10.56 13.35 10.85
N THR A 64 -11.12 14.51 11.20
CA THR A 64 -12.29 15.10 10.54
C THR A 64 -11.94 16.30 9.65
N GLU A 65 -10.65 16.66 9.58
CA GLU A 65 -10.17 17.71 8.70
C GLU A 65 -10.37 17.32 7.23
N ARG A 66 -10.91 18.25 6.44
CA ARG A 66 -11.22 18.03 5.02
C ARG A 66 -9.96 17.80 4.18
N PHE A 67 -8.90 18.54 4.45
CA PHE A 67 -7.64 18.45 3.75
C PHE A 67 -6.51 18.22 4.73
N ILE A 68 -5.67 17.22 4.44
CA ILE A 68 -4.48 16.89 5.21
C ILE A 68 -3.28 17.19 4.32
N GLU A 69 -2.42 18.11 4.75
CA GLU A 69 -1.26 18.55 3.99
C GLU A 69 -0.30 17.38 3.68
N ILE A 70 0.18 17.33 2.44
CA ILE A 70 1.21 16.35 2.03
C ILE A 70 2.56 16.94 2.38
N PRO A 71 3.39 16.26 3.22
CA PRO A 71 4.74 16.74 3.56
C PRO A 71 5.58 17.00 2.32
N ALA A 72 6.42 18.03 2.35
CA ALA A 72 7.24 18.44 1.21
C ALA A 72 8.12 17.30 0.70
N GLU A 73 8.73 16.51 1.60
CA GLU A 73 9.57 15.36 1.25
C GLU A 73 8.77 14.27 0.49
N VAL A 74 7.49 14.07 0.86
CA VAL A 74 6.60 13.13 0.16
C VAL A 74 6.22 13.70 -1.22
N GLN A 75 5.94 15.00 -1.32
CA GLN A 75 5.65 15.66 -2.60
C GLN A 75 6.82 15.53 -3.57
N GLU A 76 8.05 15.75 -3.12
CA GLU A 76 9.25 15.60 -3.96
C GLU A 76 9.42 14.17 -4.49
N LEU A 77 9.18 13.17 -3.65
CA LEU A 77 9.20 11.77 -4.09
C LEU A 77 8.09 11.46 -5.09
N TYR A 78 6.89 12.03 -4.93
CA TYR A 78 5.82 11.86 -5.89
C TYR A 78 6.17 12.40 -7.29
N LYS A 79 6.93 13.47 -7.41
CA LYS A 79 7.34 14.05 -8.69
C LYS A 79 8.19 13.11 -9.55
N ILE A 80 8.78 12.05 -8.96
CA ILE A 80 9.56 11.05 -9.72
C ILE A 80 8.71 10.38 -10.82
N TRP A 81 7.39 10.19 -10.60
CA TRP A 81 6.52 9.52 -11.59
C TRP A 81 5.16 10.20 -11.79
N ARG A 82 4.79 11.13 -10.94
CA ARG A 82 3.52 11.87 -11.05
C ARG A 82 3.75 13.23 -11.67
N PRO A 83 2.75 13.76 -12.37
CA PRO A 83 1.42 13.20 -12.66
C PRO A 83 1.47 12.01 -13.61
N THR A 84 0.71 10.95 -13.30
CA THR A 84 0.61 9.80 -14.18
C THR A 84 -0.41 10.06 -15.32
N PRO A 85 -0.23 9.50 -16.53
CA PRO A 85 -1.10 9.81 -17.65
C PRO A 85 -2.48 9.16 -17.52
N VAL A 86 -3.50 9.87 -18.04
CA VAL A 86 -4.80 9.31 -18.38
C VAL A 86 -4.82 8.99 -19.86
N VAL A 87 -5.21 7.78 -20.23
CA VAL A 87 -5.17 7.30 -21.61
C VAL A 87 -6.55 6.83 -22.03
N ARG A 88 -7.00 7.28 -23.22
CA ARG A 88 -8.26 6.81 -23.79
C ARG A 88 -8.09 5.46 -24.47
N ALA A 89 -8.98 4.54 -24.18
CA ALA A 89 -8.94 3.14 -24.63
C ALA A 89 -9.77 2.94 -25.93
N TYR A 90 -9.41 3.62 -26.99
CA TYR A 90 -10.14 3.56 -28.28
C TYR A 90 -10.36 2.14 -28.81
N ASN A 91 -9.38 1.25 -28.64
CA ASN A 91 -9.51 -0.13 -29.10
C ASN A 91 -10.59 -0.88 -28.33
N LEU A 92 -10.67 -0.66 -27.00
CA LEU A 92 -11.69 -1.27 -26.15
C LEU A 92 -13.07 -0.71 -26.50
N GLU A 93 -13.19 0.61 -26.73
CA GLU A 93 -14.46 1.22 -27.16
C GLU A 93 -14.99 0.58 -28.45
N ARG A 94 -14.09 0.36 -29.44
CA ARG A 94 -14.47 -0.30 -30.70
C ARG A 94 -14.83 -1.77 -30.52
N MET A 95 -14.07 -2.48 -29.70
CA MET A 95 -14.32 -3.92 -29.45
C MET A 95 -15.65 -4.14 -28.74
N LEU A 96 -16.05 -3.21 -27.87
CA LEU A 96 -17.33 -3.26 -27.14
C LEU A 96 -18.50 -2.64 -27.92
N ASP A 97 -18.24 -2.06 -29.12
CA ASP A 97 -19.21 -1.31 -29.91
C ASP A 97 -20.05 -0.34 -29.08
N THR A 98 -19.37 0.45 -28.22
CA THR A 98 -20.03 1.34 -27.27
C THR A 98 -19.81 2.81 -27.63
N PRO A 99 -20.84 3.70 -27.43
CA PRO A 99 -20.66 5.15 -27.53
C PRO A 99 -19.91 5.74 -26.31
N ALA A 100 -19.69 4.96 -25.25
CA ALA A 100 -18.99 5.40 -24.04
C ALA A 100 -17.53 5.72 -24.34
N LYS A 101 -17.04 6.80 -23.73
CA LYS A 101 -15.62 7.18 -23.77
C LYS A 101 -14.92 6.52 -22.60
N ILE A 102 -14.07 5.52 -22.87
CA ILE A 102 -13.39 4.73 -21.85
C ILE A 102 -11.97 5.25 -21.65
N TYR A 103 -11.61 5.54 -20.41
CA TYR A 103 -10.29 6.02 -20.02
C TYR A 103 -9.71 5.12 -18.93
N PHE A 104 -8.38 5.01 -18.89
CA PHE A 104 -7.68 4.39 -17.77
C PHE A 104 -6.54 5.30 -17.29
N LYS A 105 -6.35 5.34 -15.97
CA LYS A 105 -5.21 5.98 -15.32
C LYS A 105 -4.02 5.03 -15.39
N ASN A 106 -2.96 5.41 -16.08
CA ASN A 106 -1.80 4.53 -16.26
C ASN A 106 -0.83 4.66 -15.08
N GLU A 107 -0.98 3.82 -14.08
CA GLU A 107 -0.12 3.76 -12.89
C GLU A 107 1.09 2.83 -13.08
N SER A 108 1.24 2.18 -14.24
CA SER A 108 2.41 1.32 -14.54
C SER A 108 3.71 2.11 -14.70
N VAL A 109 3.61 3.43 -14.87
CA VAL A 109 4.78 4.33 -14.99
C VAL A 109 5.49 4.58 -13.66
N SER A 110 4.90 4.19 -12.53
CA SER A 110 5.57 4.30 -11.24
C SER A 110 6.76 3.32 -11.14
N PRO A 111 7.80 3.62 -10.34
CA PRO A 111 8.96 2.73 -10.20
C PRO A 111 8.60 1.31 -9.72
N ALA A 112 7.52 1.16 -8.93
CA ALA A 112 7.03 -0.14 -8.48
C ALA A 112 5.98 -0.76 -9.43
N GLY A 113 5.67 -0.12 -10.56
CA GLY A 113 4.73 -0.61 -11.57
C GLY A 113 3.28 -0.67 -11.11
N SER A 114 2.86 0.18 -10.16
CA SER A 114 1.48 0.24 -9.65
C SER A 114 1.19 1.57 -8.96
N HIS A 115 -0.07 1.81 -8.57
CA HIS A 115 -0.50 2.97 -7.77
C HIS A 115 -0.03 2.93 -6.30
N LYS A 116 0.41 1.79 -5.80
CA LYS A 116 0.68 1.57 -4.37
C LYS A 116 1.80 2.41 -3.75
N PRO A 117 2.81 2.91 -4.48
CA PRO A 117 3.74 3.90 -3.93
C PRO A 117 3.08 5.16 -3.39
N ASN A 118 1.90 5.55 -3.90
CA ASN A 118 1.16 6.71 -3.41
C ASN A 118 0.77 6.59 -1.92
N THR A 119 0.55 5.38 -1.42
CA THR A 119 0.27 5.13 0.01
C THR A 119 1.48 4.59 0.77
N ALA A 120 2.38 3.89 0.10
CA ALA A 120 3.56 3.30 0.73
C ALA A 120 4.56 4.37 1.20
N ILE A 121 4.80 5.39 0.37
CA ILE A 121 5.75 6.48 0.69
C ILE A 121 5.35 7.25 1.95
N PRO A 122 4.10 7.78 2.08
CA PRO A 122 3.73 8.47 3.31
C PRO A 122 3.73 7.56 4.53
N GLN A 123 3.37 6.28 4.40
CA GLN A 123 3.46 5.34 5.53
C GLN A 123 4.90 5.16 6.00
N ALA A 124 5.86 4.98 5.08
CA ALA A 124 7.27 4.90 5.44
C ALA A 124 7.79 6.22 6.03
N TYR A 125 7.43 7.36 5.42
CA TYR A 125 7.80 8.69 5.88
C TYR A 125 7.41 8.93 7.34
N TYR A 126 6.14 8.75 7.68
CA TYR A 126 5.66 9.03 9.04
C TYR A 126 6.23 8.07 10.08
N ASN A 127 6.41 6.79 9.73
CA ASN A 127 7.08 5.85 10.61
C ASN A 127 8.56 6.24 10.85
N ALA A 128 9.29 6.65 9.81
CA ALA A 128 10.66 7.13 9.95
C ALA A 128 10.75 8.39 10.82
N LYS A 129 9.82 9.35 10.66
CA LYS A 129 9.75 10.57 11.50
C LYS A 129 9.43 10.25 12.96
N GLN A 130 8.70 9.20 13.23
CA GLN A 130 8.42 8.69 14.58
C GLN A 130 9.62 7.95 15.21
N GLY A 131 10.68 7.68 14.44
CA GLY A 131 11.86 6.95 14.90
C GLY A 131 11.74 5.42 14.80
N ILE A 132 10.70 4.92 14.16
CA ILE A 132 10.54 3.50 13.85
C ILE A 132 11.69 3.05 12.94
N LYS A 133 12.19 1.83 13.13
CA LYS A 133 13.31 1.27 12.36
C LYS A 133 12.89 0.13 11.45
N TYR A 134 11.87 -0.62 11.84
CA TYR A 134 11.44 -1.82 11.16
C TYR A 134 9.96 -1.72 10.77
N LEU A 135 9.65 -2.11 9.54
CA LEU A 135 8.28 -2.22 9.08
C LEU A 135 7.97 -3.68 8.70
N ALA A 136 6.75 -4.10 8.95
CA ALA A 136 6.20 -5.34 8.45
C ALA A 136 5.00 -5.06 7.56
N THR A 137 4.87 -5.81 6.46
CA THR A 137 3.72 -5.70 5.55
C THR A 137 3.44 -7.06 4.91
N GLU A 138 2.23 -7.23 4.44
CA GLU A 138 1.85 -8.35 3.60
C GLU A 138 1.90 -8.00 2.12
N THR A 139 1.90 -9.03 1.28
CA THR A 139 1.64 -8.85 -0.15
C THR A 139 1.07 -10.14 -0.76
N GLY A 140 0.01 -10.01 -1.56
CA GLY A 140 -0.52 -11.11 -2.36
C GLY A 140 0.38 -11.37 -3.57
N GLY A 141 0.19 -10.59 -4.64
CA GLY A 141 0.94 -10.74 -5.91
C GLY A 141 2.28 -9.99 -5.99
N GLY A 142 2.73 -9.35 -4.91
CA GLY A 142 4.01 -8.63 -4.83
C GLY A 142 3.93 -7.12 -5.04
N GLN A 143 2.80 -6.55 -5.48
CA GLN A 143 2.71 -5.11 -5.74
C GLN A 143 2.87 -4.25 -4.48
N ARG A 144 2.22 -4.64 -3.37
CA ARG A 144 2.36 -3.93 -2.08
C ARG A 144 3.78 -4.05 -1.56
N GLY A 145 4.30 -5.29 -1.54
CA GLY A 145 5.68 -5.54 -1.12
C GLY A 145 6.69 -4.69 -1.90
N SER A 146 6.58 -4.64 -3.23
CA SER A 146 7.45 -3.81 -4.07
C SER A 146 7.34 -2.31 -3.74
N ALA A 147 6.12 -1.81 -3.53
CA ALA A 147 5.89 -0.40 -3.20
C ALA A 147 6.48 -0.03 -1.82
N MET A 148 6.30 -0.91 -0.81
CA MET A 148 6.88 -0.71 0.52
C MET A 148 8.40 -0.84 0.52
N SER A 149 8.97 -1.81 -0.25
CA SER A 149 10.42 -1.96 -0.37
C SER A 149 11.06 -0.68 -0.92
N LEU A 150 10.47 -0.11 -1.98
CA LEU A 150 10.89 1.16 -2.54
C LEU A 150 10.79 2.31 -1.51
N ALA A 151 9.65 2.40 -0.82
CA ALA A 151 9.43 3.46 0.18
C ALA A 151 10.40 3.36 1.36
N CYS A 152 10.66 2.16 1.86
CA CYS A 152 11.62 1.92 2.95
C CYS A 152 13.05 2.27 2.53
N GLN A 153 13.42 2.03 1.28
CA GLN A 153 14.73 2.43 0.76
C GLN A 153 14.93 3.95 0.81
N TYR A 154 13.90 4.76 0.49
CA TYR A 154 13.99 6.22 0.57
C TYR A 154 14.21 6.74 1.99
N PHE A 155 13.67 6.05 3.00
CA PHE A 155 13.71 6.50 4.40
C PHE A 155 14.63 5.67 5.30
N ASN A 156 15.46 4.81 4.72
CA ASN A 156 16.41 3.94 5.43
C ASN A 156 15.74 3.12 6.55
N LEU A 157 14.67 2.43 6.18
CA LEU A 157 13.91 1.55 7.05
C LEU A 157 14.10 0.09 6.64
N ASP A 158 14.25 -0.79 7.60
CA ASP A 158 14.21 -2.23 7.36
C ASP A 158 12.78 -2.69 7.11
N LEU A 159 12.60 -3.62 6.17
CA LEU A 159 11.28 -4.12 5.79
C LEU A 159 11.24 -5.65 5.78
N ARG A 160 10.22 -6.20 6.44
CA ARG A 160 9.84 -7.60 6.34
C ARG A 160 8.52 -7.71 5.57
N VAL A 161 8.51 -8.54 4.50
CA VAL A 161 7.36 -8.72 3.62
C VAL A 161 6.88 -10.16 3.68
N TYR A 162 5.69 -10.40 4.19
CA TYR A 162 5.03 -11.70 4.13
C TYR A 162 4.28 -11.82 2.80
N MET A 163 4.82 -12.63 1.89
CA MET A 163 4.26 -12.81 0.55
C MET A 163 3.56 -14.16 0.45
N VAL A 164 2.33 -14.17 -0.07
CA VAL A 164 1.56 -15.41 -0.32
C VAL A 164 2.44 -16.42 -1.06
N LYS A 165 2.61 -17.63 -0.49
CA LYS A 165 3.58 -18.64 -0.93
C LYS A 165 3.44 -18.98 -2.41
N VAL A 166 2.23 -19.33 -2.87
CA VAL A 166 2.00 -19.65 -4.30
C VAL A 166 2.36 -18.49 -5.22
N SER A 167 2.11 -17.23 -4.80
CA SER A 167 2.49 -16.06 -5.59
C SER A 167 4.00 -15.84 -5.60
N CYS A 168 4.68 -16.15 -4.51
CA CYS A 168 6.15 -16.08 -4.43
C CYS A 168 6.80 -17.05 -5.42
N GLU A 169 6.24 -18.24 -5.58
CA GLU A 169 6.69 -19.26 -6.52
C GLU A 169 6.39 -18.88 -7.97
N GLN A 170 5.18 -18.37 -8.25
CA GLN A 170 4.75 -17.99 -9.60
C GLN A 170 5.38 -16.70 -10.11
N LYS A 171 5.84 -15.81 -9.21
CA LYS A 171 6.35 -14.47 -9.55
C LYS A 171 7.72 -14.21 -8.92
N PRO A 172 8.76 -15.03 -9.22
CA PRO A 172 10.06 -14.93 -8.57
C PRO A 172 10.74 -13.56 -8.78
N TYR A 173 10.51 -12.91 -9.91
CA TYR A 173 11.06 -11.57 -10.18
C TYR A 173 10.52 -10.49 -9.24
N ARG A 174 9.30 -10.64 -8.70
CA ARG A 174 8.79 -9.73 -7.67
C ARG A 174 9.59 -9.82 -6.38
N LYS A 175 9.93 -11.04 -5.97
CA LYS A 175 10.81 -11.27 -4.81
C LYS A 175 12.19 -10.67 -5.04
N LEU A 176 12.78 -10.90 -6.23
CA LEU A 176 14.09 -10.32 -6.58
C LEU A 176 14.08 -8.79 -6.53
N LEU A 177 13.04 -8.16 -7.06
CA LEU A 177 12.90 -6.70 -7.01
C LEU A 177 12.82 -6.17 -5.57
N MET A 178 12.01 -6.81 -4.71
CA MET A 178 11.89 -6.43 -3.30
C MET A 178 13.23 -6.59 -2.56
N ASN A 179 13.93 -7.70 -2.79
CA ASN A 179 15.26 -7.95 -2.21
C ASN A 179 16.30 -6.93 -2.70
N ALA A 180 16.26 -6.53 -3.98
CA ALA A 180 17.14 -5.50 -4.53
C ALA A 180 16.95 -4.14 -3.85
N TRP A 181 15.75 -3.86 -3.34
CA TRP A 181 15.45 -2.69 -2.50
C TRP A 181 15.60 -2.95 -0.99
N GLY A 182 16.31 -4.02 -0.60
CA GLY A 182 16.67 -4.29 0.78
C GLY A 182 15.60 -4.98 1.64
N ALA A 183 14.45 -5.36 1.07
CA ALA A 183 13.41 -6.02 1.84
C ALA A 183 13.73 -7.51 2.09
N ASN A 184 13.37 -8.02 3.27
CA ASN A 184 13.37 -9.44 3.58
C ASN A 184 12.01 -10.05 3.24
N VAL A 185 11.93 -10.86 2.17
CA VAL A 185 10.69 -11.47 1.68
C VAL A 185 10.54 -12.90 2.18
N ILE A 186 9.49 -13.14 2.96
CA ILE A 186 9.16 -14.40 3.60
C ILE A 186 7.89 -14.98 2.94
N PRO A 187 7.97 -16.19 2.34
CA PRO A 187 6.79 -16.90 1.87
C PRO A 187 5.82 -17.23 3.02
N SER A 188 4.54 -16.88 2.88
CA SER A 188 3.50 -17.08 3.88
C SER A 188 2.51 -18.17 3.44
N PRO A 189 2.18 -19.16 4.31
CA PRO A 189 2.56 -19.29 5.73
C PRO A 189 4.01 -19.65 5.94
N SER A 190 4.59 -19.14 7.02
CA SER A 190 6.01 -19.32 7.37
C SER A 190 6.20 -19.95 8.75
N THR A 191 7.43 -20.37 9.06
CA THR A 191 7.80 -20.84 10.40
C THR A 191 8.23 -19.71 11.34
N THR A 192 8.30 -18.46 10.85
CA THR A 192 8.80 -17.32 11.62
C THR A 192 7.80 -16.76 12.61
N THR A 193 6.50 -17.02 12.41
CA THR A 193 5.41 -16.57 13.27
C THR A 193 4.66 -17.75 13.89
N LYS A 194 3.95 -17.53 14.98
CA LYS A 194 3.08 -18.55 15.58
C LYS A 194 1.93 -18.89 14.62
N CYS A 195 1.28 -17.88 14.05
CA CYS A 195 0.21 -18.04 13.08
C CYS A 195 0.66 -18.94 11.91
N GLY A 196 1.80 -18.66 11.32
CA GLY A 196 2.34 -19.44 10.21
C GLY A 196 2.65 -20.89 10.61
N ARG A 197 3.25 -21.13 11.79
CA ARG A 197 3.51 -22.48 12.31
C ARG A 197 2.23 -23.27 12.54
N ASP A 198 1.19 -22.66 13.13
CA ASP A 198 -0.09 -23.33 13.38
C ASP A 198 -0.77 -23.73 12.07
N ILE A 199 -0.76 -22.87 11.05
CA ILE A 199 -1.28 -23.17 9.72
C ILE A 199 -0.52 -24.31 9.04
N LEU A 200 0.82 -24.29 9.11
CA LEU A 200 1.65 -25.33 8.53
C LEU A 200 1.51 -26.69 9.26
N ALA A 201 1.29 -26.68 10.58
CA ALA A 201 1.00 -27.88 11.35
C ALA A 201 -0.35 -28.51 10.95
N ALA A 202 -1.35 -27.70 10.69
CA ALA A 202 -2.66 -28.15 10.21
C ALA A 202 -2.66 -28.61 8.73
N GLY A 203 -1.80 -28.00 7.90
CA GLY A 203 -1.70 -28.30 6.47
C GLY A 203 -0.31 -27.95 5.91
N PRO A 204 0.65 -28.89 5.91
CA PRO A 204 2.04 -28.62 5.50
C PRO A 204 2.19 -28.11 4.06
N ASN A 205 1.23 -28.45 3.20
CA ASN A 205 1.22 -28.03 1.79
C ASN A 205 0.36 -26.79 1.53
N CYS A 206 -0.01 -26.03 2.55
CA CYS A 206 -0.81 -24.82 2.40
C CYS A 206 -0.13 -23.84 1.43
N SER A 207 -0.84 -23.44 0.38
CA SER A 207 -0.37 -22.48 -0.63
C SER A 207 -0.36 -21.03 -0.14
N GLY A 208 -0.96 -20.79 1.03
CA GLY A 208 -1.14 -19.46 1.61
C GLY A 208 -2.31 -18.67 0.99
N ASN A 209 -2.69 -17.64 1.69
CA ASN A 209 -3.63 -16.62 1.22
C ASN A 209 -3.29 -15.26 1.86
N LEU A 210 -3.96 -14.20 1.40
CA LEU A 210 -3.66 -12.84 1.86
C LEU A 210 -3.98 -12.65 3.36
N GLY A 211 -5.04 -13.28 3.87
CA GLY A 211 -5.41 -13.21 5.30
C GLY A 211 -4.33 -13.78 6.21
N ILE A 212 -3.75 -14.93 5.83
CA ILE A 212 -2.63 -15.53 6.57
C ILE A 212 -1.43 -14.58 6.56
N ALA A 213 -1.07 -14.03 5.39
CA ALA A 213 0.06 -13.10 5.26
C ALA A 213 -0.14 -11.82 6.10
N ILE A 214 -1.37 -11.29 6.19
CA ILE A 214 -1.74 -10.17 7.07
C ILE A 214 -1.52 -10.55 8.54
N SER A 215 -2.03 -11.71 8.97
CA SER A 215 -1.89 -12.18 10.35
C SER A 215 -0.43 -12.33 10.74
N GLU A 216 0.41 -12.91 9.87
CA GLU A 216 1.85 -13.03 10.12
C GLU A 216 2.55 -11.67 10.19
N ALA A 217 2.20 -10.72 9.30
CA ALA A 217 2.80 -9.39 9.29
C ALA A 217 2.44 -8.59 10.56
N VAL A 218 1.19 -8.67 11.00
CA VAL A 218 0.72 -8.02 12.26
C VAL A 218 1.39 -8.66 13.47
N GLU A 219 1.43 -9.99 13.56
CA GLU A 219 2.11 -10.71 14.64
C GLU A 219 3.59 -10.31 14.71
N SER A 220 4.27 -10.30 13.57
CA SER A 220 5.68 -9.88 13.48
C SER A 220 5.90 -8.45 13.96
N ALA A 221 4.98 -7.52 13.67
CA ALA A 221 5.08 -6.15 14.15
C ALA A 221 4.90 -6.06 15.67
N LEU A 222 3.97 -6.81 16.23
CA LEU A 222 3.68 -6.81 17.68
C LEU A 222 4.79 -7.48 18.50
N GLU A 223 5.37 -8.57 18.00
CA GLU A 223 6.44 -9.31 18.70
C GLU A 223 7.75 -8.52 18.83
N HIS A 224 8.02 -7.60 17.91
CA HIS A 224 9.25 -6.79 17.89
C HIS A 224 9.09 -5.43 18.60
N GLY A 225 7.97 -5.20 19.27
CA GLY A 225 7.74 -4.08 20.18
C GLY A 225 7.74 -2.70 19.54
N ASP A 226 8.19 -1.69 20.29
CA ASP A 226 8.01 -0.28 19.93
C ASP A 226 8.80 0.18 18.70
N SER A 227 9.81 -0.57 18.27
CA SER A 227 10.63 -0.24 17.09
C SER A 227 10.03 -0.69 15.77
N THR A 228 8.96 -1.46 15.79
CA THR A 228 8.34 -2.06 14.59
C THR A 228 6.88 -1.64 14.45
N ARG A 229 6.43 -1.39 13.21
CA ARG A 229 5.04 -1.12 12.88
C ARG A 229 4.61 -1.92 11.66
N TYR A 230 3.34 -2.24 11.64
CA TYR A 230 2.69 -2.84 10.48
C TYR A 230 2.23 -1.75 9.50
N CYS A 231 2.44 -1.99 8.22
CA CYS A 231 1.99 -1.12 7.14
C CYS A 231 0.91 -1.81 6.33
N LEU A 232 -0.31 -1.27 6.41
CA LEU A 232 -1.49 -1.81 5.74
C LEU A 232 -1.36 -1.74 4.23
N GLY A 233 -1.82 -2.78 3.55
CA GLY A 233 -1.74 -2.95 2.11
C GLY A 233 -2.58 -2.00 1.24
N SER A 234 -3.32 -1.08 1.79
CA SER A 234 -4.28 -0.12 1.21
C SER A 234 -5.68 -0.68 1.07
#